data_003ea50cc235e1c9619679d1bedb1647
#
_entry.id   003ea50cc235e1c9619679d1bedb1647
#
_cell.length_a   1.000
_cell.length_b   1.000
_cell.length_c   1.000
_cell.angle_alpha   90.00
_cell.angle_beta   90.00
_cell.angle_gamma   90.00
#
_symmetry.space_group_name_H-M   'P 1'
#
loop_
_entity.id
_entity.type
_entity.pdbx_description
1 polymer ?
#
loop_
_entity_poly.entity_id
_entity_poly.type
_entity_poly.pdbx_seq_one_letter_code
_entity_poly.pdbx_strand_id
1 'polypeptide(L)'
;MKTIPIIQIGVGGVGRALTQQLLAHGDALAARYGIRFEYVGLADSTGLRARRLGLSVSEITTALAEKAVGQPLSPAGAFGMGWRSFILPQRGIFIDVTAAGGHEQALAERVATGHRVVLANKKPLSADFSAFQALTKGGGTRYEATVGAGLPVISTLQSLLDSGDTLTRIEAAMSGTLGYLCTELEAGKPLSAAVREAHRLGYTEPDPRDDLSGADVARKALILARTCGLPWEPEQIQAEPWFPAALGDVSLDEFMARLEELDAPFAARVAEAQAAGGALRYVATISAEGASVGLRVLPGDHPLASLRGPDNLFSFTTARYAERPLVVRGPGAGYAVTAAGVLADLVATARELRA
;
A
#
# COMPACT_ATOMS: atom_id res chain seq x y z
N MET A 1 -21.13 9.53 22.93
CA MET A 1 -20.64 8.63 21.89
C MET A 1 -20.93 9.28 20.54
N LYS A 2 -19.93 9.39 19.66
CA LYS A 2 -20.08 9.98 18.32
C LYS A 2 -20.16 8.89 17.28
N THR A 3 -21.23 8.89 16.47
CA THR A 3 -21.37 8.00 15.33
C THR A 3 -20.83 8.67 14.08
N ILE A 4 -19.96 7.99 13.36
CA ILE A 4 -19.29 8.48 12.14
C ILE A 4 -19.72 7.60 10.97
N PRO A 5 -20.45 8.14 9.99
CA PRO A 5 -20.82 7.40 8.81
C PRO A 5 -19.60 7.12 7.94
N ILE A 6 -19.49 5.89 7.48
CA ILE A 6 -18.44 5.44 6.59
C ILE A 6 -19.03 4.80 5.33
N ILE A 7 -18.37 5.04 4.20
CA ILE A 7 -18.60 4.32 2.95
C ILE A 7 -17.30 3.64 2.55
N GLN A 8 -17.36 2.33 2.33
CA GLN A 8 -16.22 1.53 1.92
C GLN A 8 -16.31 1.20 0.44
N ILE A 9 -15.25 1.54 -0.29
CA ILE A 9 -15.06 1.26 -1.71
C ILE A 9 -14.03 0.14 -1.79
N GLY A 10 -14.49 -1.03 -2.25
CA GLY A 10 -13.74 -2.27 -2.28
C GLY A 10 -14.21 -3.28 -1.23
N VAL A 11 -14.68 -4.44 -1.70
CA VAL A 11 -15.10 -5.60 -0.88
C VAL A 11 -14.28 -6.86 -1.22
N GLY A 12 -13.06 -6.67 -1.72
CA GLY A 12 -12.07 -7.72 -1.90
C GLY A 12 -11.44 -8.17 -0.57
N GLY A 13 -10.24 -8.78 -0.63
CA GLY A 13 -9.57 -9.33 0.55
C GLY A 13 -9.38 -8.33 1.69
N VAL A 14 -8.80 -7.15 1.40
CA VAL A 14 -8.60 -6.09 2.39
C VAL A 14 -9.93 -5.54 2.90
N GLY A 15 -10.88 -5.27 2.01
CA GLY A 15 -12.19 -4.71 2.41
C GLY A 15 -12.98 -5.66 3.32
N ARG A 16 -12.97 -6.96 3.04
CA ARG A 16 -13.60 -7.97 3.91
C ARG A 16 -12.93 -8.04 5.27
N ALA A 17 -11.60 -8.06 5.31
CA ALA A 17 -10.84 -8.07 6.55
C ALA A 17 -11.11 -6.81 7.39
N LEU A 18 -11.15 -5.62 6.77
CA LEU A 18 -11.48 -4.37 7.44
C LEU A 18 -12.89 -4.42 8.06
N THR A 19 -13.89 -4.85 7.27
CA THR A 19 -15.26 -4.96 7.77
C THR A 19 -15.35 -5.90 8.96
N GLN A 20 -14.69 -7.06 8.90
CA GLN A 20 -14.64 -8.01 10.00
C GLN A 20 -13.99 -7.42 11.25
N GLN A 21 -12.86 -6.71 11.10
CA GLN A 21 -12.19 -6.04 12.22
C GLN A 21 -13.06 -4.93 12.83
N LEU A 22 -13.73 -4.11 12.03
CA LEU A 22 -14.63 -3.08 12.52
C LEU A 22 -15.83 -3.66 13.29
N LEU A 23 -16.41 -4.75 12.82
CA LEU A 23 -17.50 -5.43 13.53
C LEU A 23 -17.01 -6.07 14.83
N ALA A 24 -15.83 -6.70 14.83
CA ALA A 24 -15.27 -7.35 16.01
C ALA A 24 -14.81 -6.37 17.09
N HIS A 25 -14.28 -5.20 16.69
CA HIS A 25 -13.71 -4.22 17.63
C HIS A 25 -14.61 -3.03 17.93
N GLY A 26 -15.81 -2.95 17.36
CA GLY A 26 -16.72 -1.80 17.46
C GLY A 26 -17.01 -1.36 18.91
N ASP A 27 -17.29 -2.30 19.80
CA ASP A 27 -17.58 -2.00 21.20
C ASP A 27 -16.33 -1.56 21.98
N ALA A 28 -15.18 -2.15 21.71
CA ALA A 28 -13.89 -1.72 22.30
C ALA A 28 -13.51 -0.30 21.87
N LEU A 29 -13.72 0.04 20.58
CA LEU A 29 -13.51 1.39 20.07
C LEU A 29 -14.48 2.40 20.70
N ALA A 30 -15.75 2.03 20.87
CA ALA A 30 -16.75 2.84 21.52
C ALA A 30 -16.38 3.10 22.99
N ALA A 31 -15.97 2.08 23.72
CA ALA A 31 -15.54 2.20 25.11
C ALA A 31 -14.28 3.05 25.26
N ARG A 32 -13.26 2.81 24.42
CA ARG A 32 -11.94 3.48 24.53
C ARG A 32 -11.95 4.93 24.05
N TYR A 33 -12.66 5.20 22.94
CA TYR A 33 -12.59 6.49 22.26
C TYR A 33 -13.92 7.23 22.19
N GLY A 34 -15.04 6.62 22.60
CA GLY A 34 -16.38 7.20 22.45
C GLY A 34 -16.79 7.35 20.99
N ILE A 35 -16.30 6.49 20.09
CA ILE A 35 -16.49 6.53 18.64
C ILE A 35 -17.15 5.23 18.18
N ARG A 36 -18.17 5.34 17.33
CA ARG A 36 -18.77 4.22 16.62
C ARG A 36 -18.77 4.52 15.12
N PHE A 37 -18.29 3.59 14.32
CA PHE A 37 -18.37 3.66 12.87
C PHE A 37 -19.69 3.03 12.40
N GLU A 38 -20.38 3.70 11.49
CA GLU A 38 -21.63 3.24 10.91
C GLU A 38 -21.48 3.08 9.42
N TYR A 39 -21.58 1.86 8.93
CA TYR A 39 -21.56 1.60 7.49
C TYR A 39 -22.85 2.15 6.86
N VAL A 40 -22.73 3.20 6.06
CA VAL A 40 -23.83 3.71 5.24
C VAL A 40 -23.73 3.24 3.78
N GLY A 41 -22.59 2.64 3.40
CA GLY A 41 -22.42 2.06 2.08
C GLY A 41 -21.22 1.12 1.95
N LEU A 42 -21.43 0.08 1.15
CA LEU A 42 -20.41 -0.83 0.63
C LEU A 42 -20.48 -0.77 -0.89
N ALA A 43 -19.37 -0.47 -1.55
CA ALA A 43 -19.30 -0.30 -3.00
C ALA A 43 -18.16 -1.12 -3.61
N ASP A 44 -18.36 -1.56 -4.85
CA ASP A 44 -17.30 -2.08 -5.71
C ASP A 44 -17.64 -1.84 -7.19
N SER A 45 -16.92 -2.49 -8.10
CA SER A 45 -17.18 -2.39 -9.55
C SER A 45 -18.53 -2.96 -9.98
N THR A 46 -19.20 -3.76 -9.13
CA THR A 46 -20.47 -4.40 -9.43
C THR A 46 -21.68 -3.64 -8.87
N GLY A 47 -21.46 -2.62 -8.04
CA GLY A 47 -22.54 -1.79 -7.53
C GLY A 47 -22.27 -1.16 -6.16
N LEU A 48 -23.35 -0.64 -5.59
CA LEU A 48 -23.42 0.01 -4.28
C LEU A 48 -24.59 -0.54 -3.47
N ARG A 49 -24.30 -1.08 -2.28
CA ARG A 49 -25.32 -1.36 -1.26
C ARG A 49 -25.24 -0.26 -0.22
N ALA A 50 -26.28 0.54 -0.10
CA ALA A 50 -26.27 1.71 0.78
C ALA A 50 -27.61 1.93 1.47
N ARG A 51 -27.52 2.49 2.68
CA ARG A 51 -28.68 2.92 3.48
C ARG A 51 -28.28 4.16 4.28
N ARG A 52 -29.05 5.25 4.14
CA ARG A 52 -28.73 6.53 4.82
C ARG A 52 -28.71 6.45 6.34
N LEU A 53 -29.50 5.54 6.92
CA LEU A 53 -29.61 5.32 8.37
C LEU A 53 -28.72 4.17 8.87
N GLY A 54 -27.71 3.81 8.08
CA GLY A 54 -26.78 2.72 8.38
C GLY A 54 -27.28 1.35 7.92
N LEU A 55 -26.33 0.52 7.51
CA LEU A 55 -26.51 -0.90 7.22
C LEU A 55 -26.48 -1.68 8.53
N SER A 56 -27.44 -2.58 8.73
CA SER A 56 -27.39 -3.53 9.85
C SER A 56 -26.25 -4.53 9.68
N VAL A 57 -25.81 -5.14 10.79
CA VAL A 57 -24.79 -6.20 10.76
C VAL A 57 -25.20 -7.35 9.82
N SER A 58 -26.49 -7.70 9.81
CA SER A 58 -27.01 -8.73 8.89
C SER A 58 -26.86 -8.33 7.43
N GLU A 59 -27.20 -7.08 7.06
CA GLU A 59 -27.03 -6.59 5.67
C GLU A 59 -25.58 -6.57 5.24
N ILE A 60 -24.67 -6.19 6.15
CA ILE A 60 -23.22 -6.19 5.90
C ILE A 60 -22.71 -7.62 5.69
N THR A 61 -23.04 -8.54 6.61
CA THR A 61 -22.57 -9.94 6.52
C THR A 61 -23.13 -10.66 5.30
N THR A 62 -24.38 -10.39 4.93
CA THR A 62 -24.98 -10.89 3.69
C THR A 62 -24.23 -10.38 2.47
N ALA A 63 -23.93 -9.07 2.41
CA ALA A 63 -23.14 -8.48 1.31
C ALA A 63 -21.78 -9.14 1.16
N LEU A 64 -21.08 -9.38 2.26
CA LEU A 64 -19.78 -10.05 2.25
C LEU A 64 -19.87 -11.50 1.78
N ALA A 65 -20.90 -12.23 2.21
CA ALA A 65 -21.13 -13.62 1.80
C ALA A 65 -21.45 -13.71 0.30
N GLU A 66 -22.33 -12.85 -0.21
CA GLU A 66 -22.66 -12.76 -1.63
C GLU A 66 -21.39 -12.48 -2.48
N LYS A 67 -20.55 -11.52 -2.04
CA LYS A 67 -19.27 -11.22 -2.71
C LYS A 67 -18.27 -12.36 -2.65
N ALA A 68 -18.27 -13.17 -1.60
CA ALA A 68 -17.39 -14.33 -1.49
C ALA A 68 -17.67 -15.40 -2.56
N VAL A 69 -18.91 -15.48 -3.05
CA VAL A 69 -19.35 -16.39 -4.12
C VAL A 69 -19.52 -15.68 -5.48
N GLY A 70 -18.94 -14.50 -5.63
CA GLY A 70 -18.91 -13.77 -6.91
C GLY A 70 -20.18 -13.02 -7.27
N GLN A 71 -21.16 -12.91 -6.38
CA GLN A 71 -22.39 -12.17 -6.65
C GLN A 71 -22.17 -10.64 -6.62
N PRO A 72 -22.92 -9.85 -7.39
CA PRO A 72 -22.84 -8.40 -7.36
C PRO A 72 -23.40 -7.82 -6.05
N LEU A 73 -22.88 -6.65 -5.64
CA LEU A 73 -23.39 -5.93 -4.45
C LEU A 73 -24.80 -5.41 -4.61
N SER A 74 -25.21 -5.10 -5.83
CA SER A 74 -26.56 -4.66 -6.15
C SER A 74 -27.15 -5.57 -7.21
N PRO A 75 -28.41 -6.00 -7.10
CA PRO A 75 -29.12 -6.65 -8.20
C PRO A 75 -29.10 -5.75 -9.43
N ALA A 76 -28.98 -6.34 -10.62
CA ALA A 76 -29.07 -5.62 -11.88
C ALA A 76 -30.39 -4.80 -11.91
N GLY A 77 -30.27 -3.48 -12.07
CA GLY A 77 -31.41 -2.57 -12.12
C GLY A 77 -31.66 -1.70 -10.85
N ALA A 78 -30.97 -1.95 -9.75
CA ALA A 78 -31.06 -1.06 -8.59
C ALA A 78 -30.17 0.19 -8.84
N PHE A 79 -30.79 1.24 -9.36
CA PHE A 79 -30.29 2.59 -9.52
C PHE A 79 -28.77 2.68 -9.84
N GLY A 80 -28.40 2.99 -11.08
CA GLY A 80 -27.03 3.19 -11.55
C GLY A 80 -26.18 4.26 -10.85
N MET A 81 -26.40 4.46 -9.56
CA MET A 81 -25.64 5.36 -8.69
C MET A 81 -24.49 4.58 -8.07
N GLY A 82 -23.28 4.84 -8.60
CA GLY A 82 -22.05 4.41 -7.94
C GLY A 82 -21.78 5.24 -6.67
N TRP A 83 -20.77 4.84 -5.90
CA TRP A 83 -20.34 5.57 -4.69
C TRP A 83 -20.04 7.07 -4.95
N ARG A 84 -19.64 7.42 -6.19
CA ARG A 84 -19.35 8.80 -6.60
C ARG A 84 -20.55 9.73 -6.44
N SER A 85 -21.74 9.23 -6.65
CA SER A 85 -22.98 10.01 -6.53
C SER A 85 -23.62 9.91 -5.14
N PHE A 86 -23.08 9.07 -4.25
CA PHE A 86 -23.63 8.87 -2.92
C PHE A 86 -23.28 10.05 -1.99
N ILE A 87 -24.30 10.63 -1.36
CA ILE A 87 -24.14 11.74 -0.42
C ILE A 87 -24.28 11.20 0.99
N LEU A 88 -23.22 11.35 1.79
CA LEU A 88 -23.27 11.02 3.21
C LEU A 88 -24.25 11.93 3.95
N PRO A 89 -24.98 11.41 4.96
CA PRO A 89 -25.97 12.19 5.70
C PRO A 89 -25.36 13.32 6.53
N GLN A 90 -24.09 13.21 6.85
CA GLN A 90 -23.27 14.18 7.57
C GLN A 90 -21.80 14.01 7.19
N ARG A 91 -20.90 14.83 7.74
CA ARG A 91 -19.45 14.64 7.56
C ARG A 91 -19.06 13.23 8.00
N GLY A 92 -18.41 12.50 7.12
CA GLY A 92 -18.01 11.11 7.34
C GLY A 92 -16.75 10.77 6.57
N ILE A 93 -16.45 9.47 6.47
CA ILE A 93 -15.20 8.99 5.91
C ILE A 93 -15.49 8.11 4.69
N PHE A 94 -14.81 8.41 3.60
CA PHE A 94 -14.72 7.55 2.41
C PHE A 94 -13.45 6.70 2.53
N ILE A 95 -13.60 5.39 2.38
CA ILE A 95 -12.53 4.41 2.50
C ILE A 95 -12.31 3.77 1.14
N ASP A 96 -11.13 3.92 0.53
CA ASP A 96 -10.80 3.23 -0.71
C ASP A 96 -9.74 2.15 -0.47
N VAL A 97 -10.19 0.90 -0.50
CA VAL A 97 -9.37 -0.31 -0.37
C VAL A 97 -9.36 -1.14 -1.66
N THR A 98 -9.54 -0.46 -2.80
CA THR A 98 -9.46 -1.07 -4.14
C THR A 98 -8.03 -1.01 -4.68
N ALA A 99 -7.84 -1.60 -5.86
CA ALA A 99 -6.68 -1.38 -6.73
C ALA A 99 -7.05 -0.59 -8.01
N ALA A 100 -8.26 -0.01 -8.05
CA ALA A 100 -8.77 0.71 -9.22
C ALA A 100 -8.13 2.09 -9.36
N GLY A 101 -7.92 2.55 -10.59
CA GLY A 101 -7.55 3.93 -10.90
C GLY A 101 -8.77 4.82 -11.14
N GLY A 102 -8.53 6.12 -11.32
CA GLY A 102 -9.57 7.09 -11.66
C GLY A 102 -10.48 7.48 -10.48
N HIS A 103 -10.03 7.29 -9.25
CA HIS A 103 -10.77 7.68 -8.03
C HIS A 103 -10.31 9.05 -7.50
N GLU A 104 -9.15 9.54 -7.90
CA GLU A 104 -8.46 10.70 -7.35
C GLU A 104 -9.32 11.96 -7.35
N GLN A 105 -9.94 12.32 -8.47
CA GLN A 105 -10.80 13.52 -8.56
C GLN A 105 -12.01 13.40 -7.64
N ALA A 106 -12.74 12.29 -7.69
CA ALA A 106 -13.95 12.12 -6.89
C ALA A 106 -13.65 12.10 -5.39
N LEU A 107 -12.50 11.54 -4.97
CA LEU A 107 -12.08 11.54 -3.57
C LEU A 107 -11.60 12.94 -3.14
N ALA A 108 -10.91 13.69 -3.99
CA ALA A 108 -10.52 15.08 -3.72
C ALA A 108 -11.74 16.00 -3.55
N GLU A 109 -12.80 15.81 -4.35
CA GLU A 109 -14.08 16.50 -4.18
C GLU A 109 -14.71 16.22 -2.80
N ARG A 110 -14.58 14.98 -2.28
CA ARG A 110 -15.04 14.64 -0.92
C ARG A 110 -14.25 15.39 0.15
N VAL A 111 -12.93 15.47 -0.01
CA VAL A 111 -12.08 16.27 0.88
C VAL A 111 -12.49 17.75 0.82
N ALA A 112 -12.66 18.31 -0.37
CA ALA A 112 -13.07 19.70 -0.55
C ALA A 112 -14.43 20.04 0.08
N THR A 113 -15.34 19.06 0.17
CA THR A 113 -16.65 19.21 0.82
C THR A 113 -16.64 18.87 2.32
N GLY A 114 -15.45 18.69 2.91
CA GLY A 114 -15.26 18.53 4.35
C GLY A 114 -15.39 17.11 4.86
N HIS A 115 -15.53 16.11 3.96
CA HIS A 115 -15.37 14.71 4.33
C HIS A 115 -13.91 14.35 4.54
N ARG A 116 -13.65 13.16 5.07
CA ARG A 116 -12.31 12.60 5.19
C ARG A 116 -12.19 11.37 4.28
N VAL A 117 -10.96 11.08 3.92
CA VAL A 117 -10.63 9.91 3.07
C VAL A 117 -9.58 9.06 3.79
N VAL A 118 -9.72 7.73 3.70
CA VAL A 118 -8.71 6.77 4.15
C VAL A 118 -8.40 5.82 3.01
N LEU A 119 -7.12 5.66 2.70
CA LEU A 119 -6.66 4.92 1.53
C LEU A 119 -5.77 3.72 1.89
N ALA A 120 -6.07 2.57 1.30
CA ALA A 120 -5.09 1.53 1.01
C ALA A 120 -4.74 1.52 -0.50
N ASN A 121 -5.58 2.13 -1.33
CA ASN A 121 -5.35 2.27 -2.76
C ASN A 121 -4.24 3.31 -3.01
N LYS A 122 -3.14 2.86 -3.61
CA LYS A 122 -1.98 3.69 -3.93
C LYS A 122 -2.22 4.64 -5.11
N LYS A 123 -3.06 4.22 -6.08
CA LYS A 123 -3.20 4.92 -7.36
C LYS A 123 -3.62 6.38 -7.24
N PRO A 124 -4.58 6.76 -6.38
CA PRO A 124 -4.95 8.17 -6.22
C PRO A 124 -3.81 9.06 -5.72
N LEU A 125 -2.88 8.52 -4.92
CA LEU A 125 -1.74 9.26 -4.38
C LEU A 125 -0.52 9.25 -5.32
N SER A 126 -0.50 8.37 -6.31
CA SER A 126 0.56 8.24 -7.31
C SER A 126 0.14 8.72 -8.71
N ALA A 127 -1.01 9.35 -8.85
CA ALA A 127 -1.41 10.13 -10.01
C ALA A 127 -0.62 11.46 -10.07
N ASP A 128 -1.06 12.45 -10.83
CA ASP A 128 -0.42 13.77 -10.88
C ASP A 128 -0.25 14.38 -9.49
N PHE A 129 0.79 15.17 -9.29
CA PHE A 129 1.06 15.81 -7.99
C PHE A 129 -0.09 16.71 -7.52
N SER A 130 -0.78 17.37 -8.44
CA SER A 130 -1.96 18.17 -8.14
C SER A 130 -3.09 17.36 -7.48
N ALA A 131 -3.28 16.10 -7.90
CA ALA A 131 -4.25 15.19 -7.30
C ALA A 131 -3.83 14.80 -5.86
N PHE A 132 -2.54 14.52 -5.66
CA PHE A 132 -1.99 14.27 -4.32
C PHE A 132 -2.22 15.47 -3.40
N GLN A 133 -1.91 16.68 -3.86
CA GLN A 133 -2.13 17.91 -3.07
C GLN A 133 -3.62 18.12 -2.72
N ALA A 134 -4.52 17.91 -3.68
CA ALA A 134 -5.96 18.07 -3.46
C ALA A 134 -6.49 17.05 -2.44
N LEU A 135 -6.02 15.80 -2.48
CA LEU A 135 -6.39 14.74 -1.55
C LEU A 135 -5.85 14.98 -0.12
N THR A 136 -4.59 15.43 0.00
CA THR A 136 -3.93 15.56 1.31
C THR A 136 -4.13 16.91 1.96
N LYS A 137 -4.73 17.87 1.25
CA LYS A 137 -4.97 19.23 1.73
C LYS A 137 -5.63 19.25 3.11
N GLY A 138 -5.00 19.97 4.04
CA GLY A 138 -5.52 20.14 5.40
C GLY A 138 -5.72 18.83 6.17
N GLY A 139 -4.91 17.82 5.90
CA GLY A 139 -5.05 16.51 6.54
C GLY A 139 -6.31 15.75 6.11
N GLY A 140 -6.85 16.06 4.91
CA GLY A 140 -8.10 15.48 4.42
C GLY A 140 -8.07 13.98 4.19
N THR A 141 -6.87 13.42 3.96
CA THR A 141 -6.67 12.00 3.66
C THR A 141 -5.61 11.39 4.56
N ARG A 142 -5.88 10.18 5.08
CA ARG A 142 -4.90 9.30 5.71
C ARG A 142 -4.64 8.10 4.82
N TYR A 143 -3.39 7.63 4.78
CA TYR A 143 -2.96 6.65 3.78
C TYR A 143 -1.84 5.71 4.27
N GLU A 144 -1.82 5.37 5.56
CA GLU A 144 -0.82 4.47 6.16
C GLU A 144 -0.71 3.16 5.38
N ALA A 145 -1.86 2.57 5.05
CA ALA A 145 -1.92 1.27 4.40
C ALA A 145 -1.47 1.25 2.92
N THR A 146 -1.09 2.41 2.35
CA THR A 146 -0.58 2.48 0.97
C THR A 146 0.89 2.10 0.85
N VAL A 147 1.65 2.23 1.97
CA VAL A 147 3.08 1.90 2.01
C VAL A 147 3.36 1.06 3.26
N GLY A 148 3.77 -0.18 3.09
CA GLY A 148 4.10 -1.06 4.23
C GLY A 148 2.92 -1.77 4.90
N ALA A 149 1.76 -1.85 4.25
CA ALA A 149 0.55 -2.48 4.78
C ALA A 149 0.11 -1.88 6.13
N GLY A 150 0.24 -2.59 7.24
CA GLY A 150 -0.12 -2.08 8.57
C GLY A 150 1.04 -1.51 9.37
N LEU A 151 2.23 -1.44 8.81
CA LEU A 151 3.39 -0.84 9.47
C LEU A 151 3.19 0.68 9.59
N PRO A 152 3.57 1.29 10.72
CA PRO A 152 3.43 2.73 10.94
C PRO A 152 4.53 3.53 10.20
N VAL A 153 4.51 3.51 8.88
CA VAL A 153 5.53 4.13 8.01
C VAL A 153 5.23 5.60 7.78
N ILE A 154 4.02 5.88 7.28
CA ILE A 154 3.58 7.26 6.97
C ILE A 154 3.45 8.07 8.26
N SER A 155 2.85 7.51 9.30
CA SER A 155 2.70 8.18 10.59
C SER A 155 4.05 8.46 11.26
N THR A 156 5.02 7.55 11.16
CA THR A 156 6.39 7.78 11.64
C THR A 156 7.04 8.92 10.87
N LEU A 157 6.97 8.89 9.54
CA LEU A 157 7.53 9.94 8.69
C LEU A 157 6.90 11.30 9.01
N GLN A 158 5.57 11.38 9.11
CA GLN A 158 4.87 12.61 9.48
C GLN A 158 5.31 13.11 10.87
N SER A 159 5.44 12.23 11.85
CA SER A 159 5.90 12.60 13.19
C SER A 159 7.31 13.19 13.19
N LEU A 160 8.22 12.68 12.37
CA LEU A 160 9.56 13.25 12.19
C LEU A 160 9.47 14.65 11.60
N LEU A 161 8.71 14.84 10.52
CA LEU A 161 8.53 16.14 9.85
C LEU A 161 7.83 17.16 10.76
N ASP A 162 6.74 16.78 11.43
CA ASP A 162 5.97 17.64 12.33
C ASP A 162 6.78 18.10 13.54
N SER A 163 7.74 17.28 13.98
CA SER A 163 8.67 17.66 15.07
C SER A 163 9.79 18.60 14.59
N GLY A 164 9.78 19.02 13.32
CA GLY A 164 10.81 19.87 12.74
C GLY A 164 12.14 19.16 12.50
N ASP A 165 12.13 17.84 12.34
CA ASP A 165 13.34 17.12 11.94
C ASP A 165 13.56 17.25 10.43
N THR A 166 14.82 17.21 10.00
CA THR A 166 15.19 17.31 8.60
C THR A 166 15.53 15.93 8.07
N LEU A 167 14.69 15.42 7.16
CA LEU A 167 14.95 14.15 6.49
C LEU A 167 16.12 14.30 5.52
N THR A 168 17.10 13.42 5.64
CA THR A 168 18.23 13.33 4.72
C THR A 168 17.98 12.24 3.67
N ARG A 169 17.51 11.07 4.12
CA ARG A 169 17.31 9.92 3.23
C ARG A 169 16.31 8.92 3.81
N ILE A 170 15.51 8.32 2.93
CA ILE A 170 14.76 7.09 3.20
C ILE A 170 15.38 5.97 2.36
N GLU A 171 15.67 4.83 2.97
CA GLU A 171 16.03 3.59 2.29
C GLU A 171 15.04 2.51 2.69
N ALA A 172 14.42 1.86 1.71
CA ALA A 172 13.37 0.91 1.99
C ALA A 172 13.40 -0.32 1.08
N ALA A 173 13.30 -1.50 1.69
CA ALA A 173 12.92 -2.74 1.01
C ALA A 173 11.44 -2.99 1.32
N MET A 174 10.57 -2.76 0.32
CA MET A 174 9.13 -2.68 0.54
C MET A 174 8.31 -3.50 -0.47
N SER A 175 8.91 -4.60 -0.95
CA SER A 175 8.26 -5.64 -1.73
C SER A 175 8.52 -7.01 -1.10
N GLY A 176 7.45 -7.69 -0.68
CA GLY A 176 7.57 -9.05 -0.13
C GLY A 176 8.08 -10.04 -1.16
N THR A 177 7.60 -9.96 -2.41
CA THR A 177 8.04 -10.81 -3.52
C THR A 177 9.52 -10.65 -3.81
N LEU A 178 9.99 -9.41 -4.01
CA LEU A 178 11.39 -9.14 -4.33
C LEU A 178 12.31 -9.42 -3.13
N GLY A 179 11.85 -9.22 -1.90
CA GLY A 179 12.56 -9.62 -0.69
C GLY A 179 12.73 -11.14 -0.57
N TYR A 180 11.68 -11.89 -0.87
CA TYR A 180 11.75 -13.36 -0.96
C TYR A 180 12.76 -13.80 -2.01
N LEU A 181 12.68 -13.25 -3.23
CA LEU A 181 13.60 -13.59 -4.31
C LEU A 181 15.05 -13.28 -3.96
N CYS A 182 15.35 -12.12 -3.36
CA CYS A 182 16.70 -11.82 -2.87
C CYS A 182 17.20 -12.87 -1.86
N THR A 183 16.34 -13.34 -0.96
CA THR A 183 16.70 -14.36 0.03
C THR A 183 17.01 -15.70 -0.62
N GLU A 184 16.21 -16.12 -1.61
CA GLU A 184 16.43 -17.37 -2.35
C GLU A 184 17.71 -17.34 -3.20
N LEU A 185 17.98 -16.19 -3.83
CA LEU A 185 19.22 -15.96 -4.58
C LEU A 185 20.46 -16.06 -3.68
N GLU A 186 20.43 -15.44 -2.50
CA GLU A 186 21.53 -15.54 -1.53
C GLU A 186 21.73 -16.95 -0.99
N ALA A 187 20.67 -17.77 -0.96
CA ALA A 187 20.75 -19.19 -0.64
C ALA A 187 21.29 -20.06 -1.80
N GLY A 188 21.65 -19.44 -2.94
CA GLY A 188 22.22 -20.12 -4.11
C GLY A 188 21.21 -20.66 -5.11
N LYS A 189 19.91 -20.33 -4.96
CA LYS A 189 18.90 -20.78 -5.92
C LYS A 189 18.98 -19.89 -7.18
N PRO A 190 18.92 -20.47 -8.41
CA PRO A 190 18.82 -19.68 -9.65
C PRO A 190 17.54 -18.81 -9.65
N LEU A 191 17.61 -17.63 -10.28
CA LEU A 191 16.46 -16.72 -10.34
C LEU A 191 15.23 -17.38 -10.97
N SER A 192 15.43 -18.11 -12.08
CA SER A 192 14.36 -18.83 -12.77
C SER A 192 13.59 -19.78 -11.85
N ALA A 193 14.32 -20.54 -11.03
CA ALA A 193 13.72 -21.47 -10.07
C ALA A 193 13.00 -20.72 -8.93
N ALA A 194 13.60 -19.64 -8.42
CA ALA A 194 13.00 -18.81 -7.37
C ALA A 194 11.69 -18.15 -7.82
N VAL A 195 11.66 -17.59 -9.05
CA VAL A 195 10.46 -16.94 -9.63
C VAL A 195 9.34 -17.97 -9.85
N ARG A 196 9.64 -19.14 -10.45
CA ARG A 196 8.64 -20.20 -10.65
C ARG A 196 8.07 -20.71 -9.34
N GLU A 197 8.90 -20.86 -8.32
CA GLU A 197 8.43 -21.25 -7.00
C GLU A 197 7.57 -20.18 -6.33
N ALA A 198 7.99 -18.92 -6.37
CA ALA A 198 7.21 -17.80 -5.86
C ALA A 198 5.83 -17.72 -6.54
N HIS A 199 5.79 -17.90 -7.87
CA HIS A 199 4.56 -17.93 -8.64
C HIS A 199 3.64 -19.09 -8.22
N ARG A 200 4.19 -20.29 -8.09
CA ARG A 200 3.45 -21.48 -7.61
C ARG A 200 2.88 -21.31 -6.20
N LEU A 201 3.61 -20.60 -5.32
CA LEU A 201 3.19 -20.32 -3.94
C LEU A 201 2.22 -19.13 -3.83
N GLY A 202 1.95 -18.41 -4.93
CA GLY A 202 1.10 -17.22 -4.93
C GLY A 202 1.75 -16.01 -4.26
N TYR A 203 3.09 -15.95 -4.27
CA TYR A 203 3.85 -14.80 -3.77
C TYR A 203 4.03 -13.71 -4.83
N THR A 204 3.83 -14.06 -6.11
CA THR A 204 3.80 -13.08 -7.21
C THR A 204 2.36 -12.75 -7.58
N GLU A 205 2.19 -11.62 -8.30
CA GLU A 205 0.99 -11.35 -9.08
C GLU A 205 0.80 -12.45 -10.15
N PRO A 206 -0.39 -12.56 -10.78
CA PRO A 206 -0.63 -13.55 -11.84
C PRO A 206 0.38 -13.48 -12.99
N ASP A 207 0.86 -12.30 -13.33
CA ASP A 207 2.03 -12.09 -14.17
C ASP A 207 3.22 -11.64 -13.29
N PRO A 208 4.25 -12.47 -13.10
CA PRO A 208 5.40 -12.12 -12.27
C PRO A 208 6.13 -10.84 -12.72
N ARG A 209 5.96 -10.41 -13.97
CA ARG A 209 6.54 -9.15 -14.47
C ARG A 209 6.01 -7.92 -13.74
N ASP A 210 4.78 -7.97 -13.23
CA ASP A 210 4.21 -6.89 -12.43
C ASP A 210 5.05 -6.62 -11.17
N ASP A 211 5.54 -7.68 -10.51
CA ASP A 211 6.46 -7.56 -9.38
C ASP A 211 7.89 -7.21 -9.83
N LEU A 212 8.39 -7.97 -10.82
CA LEU A 212 9.78 -7.87 -11.29
C LEU A 212 10.08 -6.54 -12.00
N SER A 213 9.06 -5.80 -12.45
CA SER A 213 9.22 -4.45 -12.99
C SER A 213 9.63 -3.42 -11.95
N GLY A 214 9.37 -3.68 -10.66
CA GLY A 214 9.57 -2.71 -9.59
C GLY A 214 8.55 -1.57 -9.55
N ALA A 215 7.54 -1.58 -10.40
CA ALA A 215 6.57 -0.49 -10.53
C ALA A 215 5.78 -0.22 -9.23
N ASP A 216 5.43 -1.27 -8.46
CA ASP A 216 4.77 -1.09 -7.16
C ASP A 216 5.69 -0.43 -6.14
N VAL A 217 6.99 -0.77 -6.16
CA VAL A 217 8.01 -0.16 -5.30
C VAL A 217 8.22 1.30 -5.68
N ALA A 218 8.31 1.61 -6.98
CA ALA A 218 8.41 3.00 -7.47
C ALA A 218 7.21 3.85 -7.04
N ARG A 219 5.99 3.30 -7.13
CA ARG A 219 4.76 3.98 -6.68
C ARG A 219 4.77 4.26 -5.18
N LYS A 220 5.22 3.32 -4.35
CA LYS A 220 5.40 3.52 -2.92
C LYS A 220 6.47 4.57 -2.62
N ALA A 221 7.59 4.55 -3.36
CA ALA A 221 8.66 5.56 -3.25
C ALA A 221 8.13 6.97 -3.56
N LEU A 222 7.30 7.10 -4.60
CA LEU A 222 6.65 8.37 -4.95
C LEU A 222 5.75 8.89 -3.82
N ILE A 223 4.96 8.02 -3.21
CA ILE A 223 4.09 8.40 -2.07
C ILE A 223 4.95 8.90 -0.90
N LEU A 224 6.04 8.20 -0.57
CA LEU A 224 6.97 8.64 0.48
C LEU A 224 7.61 9.98 0.15
N ALA A 225 8.10 10.17 -1.07
CA ALA A 225 8.70 11.43 -1.53
C ALA A 225 7.70 12.61 -1.41
N ARG A 226 6.47 12.41 -1.86
CA ARG A 226 5.39 13.41 -1.76
C ARG A 226 4.99 13.71 -0.32
N THR A 227 5.03 12.70 0.56
CA THR A 227 4.82 12.90 2.00
C THR A 227 5.90 13.78 2.62
N CYS A 228 7.14 13.71 2.10
CA CYS A 228 8.24 14.60 2.48
C CYS A 228 8.12 16.01 1.86
N GLY A 229 7.08 16.30 1.08
CA GLY A 229 6.89 17.59 0.42
C GLY A 229 7.60 17.72 -0.93
N LEU A 230 8.15 16.64 -1.50
CA LEU A 230 8.80 16.66 -2.82
C LEU A 230 7.72 16.59 -3.91
N PRO A 231 7.64 17.60 -4.81
CA PRO A 231 6.57 17.70 -5.81
C PRO A 231 6.87 16.87 -7.08
N TRP A 232 7.21 15.59 -6.88
CA TRP A 232 7.61 14.73 -7.98
C TRP A 232 6.45 14.10 -8.71
N GLU A 233 6.63 13.94 -10.03
CA GLU A 233 5.74 13.18 -10.89
C GLU A 233 6.23 11.73 -11.04
N PRO A 234 5.36 10.79 -11.45
CA PRO A 234 5.72 9.36 -11.53
C PRO A 234 6.97 9.07 -12.35
N GLU A 235 7.20 9.83 -13.43
CA GLU A 235 8.33 9.65 -14.37
C GLU A 235 9.68 9.98 -13.73
N GLN A 236 9.69 10.69 -12.61
CA GLN A 236 10.91 11.04 -11.89
C GLN A 236 11.43 9.91 -10.99
N ILE A 237 10.62 8.87 -10.78
CA ILE A 237 11.02 7.68 -10.03
C ILE A 237 11.38 6.56 -11.01
N GLN A 238 12.66 6.35 -11.22
CA GLN A 238 13.15 5.28 -12.09
C GLN A 238 13.26 3.97 -11.30
N ALA A 239 12.56 2.93 -11.77
CA ALA A 239 12.71 1.57 -11.27
C ALA A 239 13.61 0.77 -12.22
N GLU A 240 14.59 0.05 -11.67
CA GLU A 240 15.39 -0.94 -12.39
C GLU A 240 14.62 -2.26 -12.43
N PRO A 241 14.11 -2.70 -13.58
CA PRO A 241 13.41 -3.98 -13.68
C PRO A 241 14.42 -5.14 -13.57
N TRP A 242 13.92 -6.31 -13.15
CA TRP A 242 14.72 -7.53 -13.05
C TRP A 242 14.89 -8.26 -14.39
N PHE A 243 14.29 -7.76 -15.44
CA PHE A 243 14.35 -8.35 -16.78
C PHE A 243 14.60 -7.28 -17.85
N PRO A 244 15.25 -7.62 -18.96
CA PRO A 244 15.47 -6.69 -20.06
C PRO A 244 14.17 -6.38 -20.79
N ALA A 245 14.10 -5.21 -21.42
CA ALA A 245 12.90 -4.75 -22.14
C ALA A 245 12.36 -5.78 -23.17
N ALA A 246 13.25 -6.52 -23.81
CA ALA A 246 12.89 -7.57 -24.78
C ALA A 246 12.03 -8.71 -24.17
N LEU A 247 12.02 -8.88 -22.86
CA LEU A 247 11.14 -9.85 -22.18
C LEU A 247 9.83 -9.21 -21.67
N GLY A 248 9.71 -7.88 -21.75
CA GLY A 248 8.51 -7.18 -21.33
C GLY A 248 7.31 -7.41 -22.25
N ASP A 249 7.54 -7.52 -23.56
CA ASP A 249 6.50 -7.55 -24.58
C ASP A 249 6.14 -8.96 -25.08
N VAL A 250 6.78 -10.00 -24.55
CA VAL A 250 6.48 -11.39 -24.93
C VAL A 250 5.26 -11.93 -24.15
N SER A 251 4.69 -13.05 -24.58
CA SER A 251 3.63 -13.73 -23.82
C SER A 251 4.14 -14.18 -22.43
N LEU A 252 3.21 -14.38 -21.48
CA LEU A 252 3.57 -14.89 -20.16
C LEU A 252 4.29 -16.25 -20.24
N ASP A 253 3.77 -17.15 -21.08
CA ASP A 253 4.38 -18.49 -21.25
C ASP A 253 5.79 -18.39 -21.82
N GLU A 254 6.03 -17.50 -22.79
CA GLU A 254 7.36 -17.26 -23.34
C GLU A 254 8.28 -16.61 -22.29
N PHE A 255 7.82 -15.63 -21.54
CA PHE A 255 8.58 -15.05 -20.42
C PHE A 255 9.02 -16.12 -19.42
N MET A 256 8.08 -16.96 -18.98
CA MET A 256 8.35 -18.05 -18.03
C MET A 256 9.30 -19.13 -18.60
N ALA A 257 9.24 -19.38 -19.91
CA ALA A 257 10.17 -20.30 -20.59
C ALA A 257 11.59 -19.74 -20.71
N ARG A 258 11.74 -18.41 -20.75
CA ARG A 258 13.03 -17.74 -20.96
C ARG A 258 13.67 -17.20 -19.65
N LEU A 259 13.12 -17.50 -18.49
CA LEU A 259 13.65 -17.06 -17.20
C LEU A 259 15.11 -17.47 -16.96
N GLU A 260 15.57 -18.60 -17.48
CA GLU A 260 16.94 -19.05 -17.36
C GLU A 260 17.97 -18.09 -17.97
N GLU A 261 17.58 -17.26 -18.92
CA GLU A 261 18.46 -16.21 -19.48
C GLU A 261 18.91 -15.22 -18.41
N LEU A 262 18.15 -15.10 -17.31
CA LEU A 262 18.43 -14.18 -16.21
C LEU A 262 19.31 -14.79 -15.11
N ASP A 263 19.51 -16.11 -15.09
CA ASP A 263 20.20 -16.78 -13.98
C ASP A 263 21.66 -16.33 -13.83
N ALA A 264 22.42 -16.31 -14.92
CA ALA A 264 23.84 -15.96 -14.88
C ALA A 264 24.09 -14.48 -14.45
N PRO A 265 23.37 -13.47 -14.98
CA PRO A 265 23.47 -12.10 -14.51
C PRO A 265 23.19 -11.94 -13.00
N PHE A 266 22.16 -12.61 -12.49
CA PHE A 266 21.80 -12.52 -11.07
C PHE A 266 22.77 -13.28 -10.17
N ALA A 267 23.28 -14.43 -10.60
CA ALA A 267 24.34 -15.17 -9.89
C ALA A 267 25.60 -14.30 -9.75
N ALA A 268 25.98 -13.56 -10.78
CA ALA A 268 27.12 -12.64 -10.72
C ALA A 268 26.91 -11.52 -9.68
N ARG A 269 25.70 -10.92 -9.61
CA ARG A 269 25.37 -9.89 -8.60
C ARG A 269 25.39 -10.44 -7.17
N VAL A 270 24.93 -11.67 -6.98
CA VAL A 270 25.01 -12.33 -5.66
C VAL A 270 26.46 -12.59 -5.27
N ALA A 271 27.27 -13.09 -6.19
CA ALA A 271 28.70 -13.31 -5.94
C ALA A 271 29.45 -12.01 -5.60
N GLU A 272 29.13 -10.91 -6.28
CA GLU A 272 29.66 -9.57 -5.95
C GLU A 272 29.28 -9.16 -4.51
N ALA A 273 28.00 -9.31 -4.13
CA ALA A 273 27.54 -8.98 -2.79
C ALA A 273 28.24 -9.82 -1.71
N GLN A 274 28.39 -11.12 -1.95
CA GLN A 274 29.09 -12.02 -1.04
C GLN A 274 30.59 -11.69 -0.91
N ALA A 275 31.25 -11.40 -2.02
CA ALA A 275 32.66 -10.99 -2.02
C ALA A 275 32.89 -9.69 -1.26
N ALA A 276 31.91 -8.78 -1.27
CA ALA A 276 31.94 -7.53 -0.49
C ALA A 276 31.53 -7.74 0.99
N GLY A 277 31.25 -8.96 1.43
CA GLY A 277 30.74 -9.24 2.79
C GLY A 277 29.36 -8.62 3.05
N GLY A 278 28.60 -8.35 2.00
CA GLY A 278 27.33 -7.65 2.04
C GLY A 278 26.13 -8.51 1.66
N ALA A 279 25.01 -7.85 1.38
CA ALA A 279 23.76 -8.48 1.00
C ALA A 279 23.15 -7.81 -0.24
N LEU A 280 22.51 -8.60 -1.10
CA LEU A 280 21.79 -8.11 -2.27
C LEU A 280 20.34 -7.80 -1.88
N ARG A 281 19.87 -6.56 -2.08
CA ARG A 281 18.50 -6.13 -1.77
C ARG A 281 17.93 -5.26 -2.89
N TYR A 282 16.61 -5.37 -3.08
CA TYR A 282 15.89 -4.43 -3.93
C TYR A 282 15.43 -3.25 -3.09
N VAL A 283 16.03 -2.09 -3.33
CA VAL A 283 15.93 -0.93 -2.44
C VAL A 283 15.37 0.27 -3.19
N ALA A 284 14.42 0.95 -2.57
CA ALA A 284 14.09 2.33 -2.90
C ALA A 284 14.93 3.25 -2.03
N THR A 285 15.64 4.19 -2.66
CA THR A 285 16.38 5.26 -1.99
C THR A 285 15.75 6.58 -2.39
N ILE A 286 15.38 7.41 -1.42
CA ILE A 286 14.71 8.70 -1.61
C ILE A 286 15.47 9.75 -0.83
N SER A 287 15.85 10.85 -1.48
CA SER A 287 16.47 12.04 -0.88
C SER A 287 15.95 13.29 -1.58
N ALA A 288 16.38 14.47 -1.15
CA ALA A 288 16.00 15.72 -1.82
C ALA A 288 16.54 15.81 -3.26
N GLU A 289 17.65 15.13 -3.56
CA GLU A 289 18.33 15.15 -4.86
C GLU A 289 17.69 14.19 -5.87
N GLY A 290 16.94 13.18 -5.40
CA GLY A 290 16.32 12.21 -6.29
C GLY A 290 15.86 10.94 -5.61
N ALA A 291 15.22 10.07 -6.41
CA ALA A 291 14.88 8.72 -6.00
C ALA A 291 15.36 7.70 -7.02
N SER A 292 15.74 6.52 -6.51
CA SER A 292 16.06 5.34 -7.33
C SER A 292 15.46 4.10 -6.70
N VAL A 293 15.05 3.17 -7.54
CA VAL A 293 14.51 1.87 -7.13
C VAL A 293 15.25 0.78 -7.90
N GLY A 294 15.92 -0.12 -7.21
CA GLY A 294 16.70 -1.16 -7.89
C GLY A 294 17.46 -2.08 -6.96
N LEU A 295 18.14 -3.05 -7.54
CA LEU A 295 19.03 -3.94 -6.82
C LEU A 295 20.29 -3.19 -6.33
N ARG A 296 20.63 -3.40 -5.06
CA ARG A 296 21.80 -2.80 -4.42
C ARG A 296 22.57 -3.85 -3.64
N VAL A 297 23.89 -3.79 -3.72
CA VAL A 297 24.79 -4.46 -2.80
C VAL A 297 24.94 -3.57 -1.58
N LEU A 298 24.52 -4.06 -0.42
CA LEU A 298 24.55 -3.32 0.85
C LEU A 298 25.63 -3.90 1.75
N PRO A 299 26.39 -3.07 2.48
CA PRO A 299 27.31 -3.54 3.51
C PRO A 299 26.61 -4.42 4.55
N GLY A 300 27.33 -5.38 5.14
CA GLY A 300 26.74 -6.34 6.08
C GLY A 300 26.15 -5.71 7.36
N ASP A 301 26.64 -4.53 7.75
CA ASP A 301 26.16 -3.75 8.90
C ASP A 301 24.98 -2.81 8.56
N HIS A 302 24.61 -2.72 7.28
CA HIS A 302 23.47 -1.89 6.86
C HIS A 302 22.14 -2.46 7.39
N PRO A 303 21.21 -1.63 7.90
CA PRO A 303 19.93 -2.11 8.46
C PRO A 303 19.16 -3.07 7.52
N LEU A 304 19.10 -2.75 6.23
CA LEU A 304 18.42 -3.58 5.23
C LEU A 304 19.14 -4.90 4.92
N ALA A 305 20.45 -5.01 5.18
CA ALA A 305 21.21 -6.23 4.91
C ALA A 305 20.74 -7.43 5.75
N SER A 306 20.20 -7.15 6.95
CA SER A 306 19.67 -8.16 7.86
C SER A 306 18.30 -8.70 7.48
N LEU A 307 17.63 -8.07 6.50
CA LEU A 307 16.28 -8.46 6.09
C LEU A 307 16.28 -9.85 5.43
N ARG A 308 15.29 -10.68 5.78
CA ARG A 308 15.07 -12.00 5.19
C ARG A 308 13.59 -12.21 4.94
N GLY A 309 13.28 -12.98 3.89
CA GLY A 309 11.92 -13.33 3.51
C GLY A 309 11.07 -12.13 3.07
N PRO A 310 9.75 -12.17 3.28
CA PRO A 310 8.83 -11.18 2.75
C PRO A 310 8.65 -9.92 3.62
N ASP A 311 9.40 -9.78 4.72
CA ASP A 311 9.31 -8.59 5.57
C ASP A 311 9.70 -7.33 4.78
N ASN A 312 9.08 -6.21 5.15
CA ASN A 312 9.47 -4.88 4.72
C ASN A 312 10.32 -4.20 5.80
N LEU A 313 11.23 -3.33 5.37
CA LEU A 313 12.02 -2.50 6.25
C LEU A 313 12.17 -1.10 5.65
N PHE A 314 11.96 -0.10 6.48
CA PHE A 314 12.12 1.32 6.17
C PHE A 314 13.13 1.91 7.14
N SER A 315 14.15 2.57 6.59
CA SER A 315 15.22 3.24 7.34
C SER A 315 15.15 4.74 7.04
N PHE A 316 14.93 5.53 8.07
CA PHE A 316 14.86 6.99 7.98
C PHE A 316 16.13 7.59 8.56
N THR A 317 16.95 8.19 7.72
CA THR A 317 18.11 8.98 8.12
C THR A 317 17.69 10.45 8.17
N THR A 318 17.84 11.08 9.32
CA THR A 318 17.46 12.48 9.53
C THR A 318 18.58 13.24 10.24
N ALA A 319 18.44 14.54 10.46
CA ALA A 319 19.41 15.30 11.23
C ALA A 319 19.57 14.78 12.66
N ARG A 320 18.48 14.30 13.29
CA ARG A 320 18.51 13.72 14.65
C ARG A 320 18.91 12.25 14.68
N TYR A 321 18.59 11.52 13.65
CA TYR A 321 18.87 10.07 13.49
C TYR A 321 19.93 9.84 12.38
N ALA A 322 21.04 10.59 12.44
CA ALA A 322 22.09 10.56 11.41
C ALA A 322 22.99 9.31 11.55
N GLU A 323 23.53 9.08 12.75
CA GLU A 323 24.43 7.94 13.00
C GLU A 323 23.67 6.61 13.16
N ARG A 324 22.47 6.67 13.68
CA ARG A 324 21.57 5.52 13.93
C ARG A 324 20.20 5.83 13.34
N PRO A 325 19.96 5.43 12.10
CA PRO A 325 18.67 5.66 11.44
C PRO A 325 17.50 5.08 12.23
N LEU A 326 16.36 5.75 12.20
CA LEU A 326 15.11 5.20 12.73
C LEU A 326 14.62 4.11 11.79
N VAL A 327 14.34 2.92 12.30
CA VAL A 327 13.96 1.75 11.50
C VAL A 327 12.55 1.29 11.87
N VAL A 328 11.71 1.09 10.84
CA VAL A 328 10.42 0.39 10.94
C VAL A 328 10.52 -0.91 10.17
N ARG A 329 10.24 -2.05 10.80
CA ARG A 329 10.32 -3.37 10.19
C ARG A 329 9.15 -4.25 10.58
N GLY A 330 8.70 -5.09 9.66
CA GLY A 330 7.72 -6.15 9.88
C GLY A 330 7.02 -6.60 8.61
N PRO A 331 5.92 -7.36 8.73
CA PRO A 331 5.15 -7.83 7.58
C PRO A 331 4.61 -6.67 6.74
N GLY A 332 5.01 -6.59 5.48
CA GLY A 332 4.62 -5.53 4.54
C GLY A 332 3.46 -5.90 3.62
N ALA A 333 2.78 -7.04 3.86
CA ALA A 333 1.67 -7.53 3.05
C ALA A 333 0.69 -8.37 3.89
N GLY A 334 -0.49 -8.64 3.32
CA GLY A 334 -1.53 -9.46 3.93
C GLY A 334 -2.80 -8.68 4.22
N TYR A 335 -3.96 -9.29 3.93
CA TYR A 335 -5.26 -8.63 4.03
C TYR A 335 -5.57 -8.11 5.43
N ALA A 336 -5.30 -8.92 6.45
CA ALA A 336 -5.57 -8.56 7.84
C ALA A 336 -4.66 -7.42 8.34
N VAL A 337 -3.37 -7.45 7.97
CA VAL A 337 -2.39 -6.43 8.35
C VAL A 337 -2.70 -5.11 7.65
N THR A 338 -2.99 -5.16 6.33
CA THR A 338 -3.40 -3.95 5.57
C THR A 338 -4.68 -3.35 6.13
N ALA A 339 -5.67 -4.19 6.45
CA ALA A 339 -6.92 -3.74 7.07
C ALA A 339 -6.68 -3.09 8.44
N ALA A 340 -5.74 -3.59 9.23
CA ALA A 340 -5.37 -2.98 10.51
C ALA A 340 -4.76 -1.58 10.34
N GLY A 341 -3.94 -1.35 9.30
CA GLY A 341 -3.46 -0.01 8.94
C GLY A 341 -4.58 0.96 8.59
N VAL A 342 -5.54 0.51 7.77
CA VAL A 342 -6.76 1.28 7.44
C VAL A 342 -7.57 1.57 8.70
N LEU A 343 -7.74 0.60 9.60
CA LEU A 343 -8.48 0.77 10.86
C LEU A 343 -7.79 1.80 11.79
N ALA A 344 -6.46 1.77 11.86
CA ALA A 344 -5.69 2.76 12.62
C ALA A 344 -5.92 4.18 12.08
N ASP A 345 -5.89 4.36 10.76
CA ASP A 345 -6.19 5.62 10.09
C ASP A 345 -7.64 6.09 10.32
N LEU A 346 -8.60 5.17 10.28
CA LEU A 346 -9.99 5.47 10.61
C LEU A 346 -10.14 6.01 12.03
N VAL A 347 -9.52 5.35 13.01
CA VAL A 347 -9.56 5.77 14.41
C VAL A 347 -8.89 7.13 14.60
N ALA A 348 -7.73 7.36 13.98
CA ALA A 348 -7.03 8.64 14.03
C ALA A 348 -7.88 9.77 13.42
N THR A 349 -8.45 9.54 12.23
CA THR A 349 -9.36 10.48 11.54
C THR A 349 -10.60 10.78 12.39
N ALA A 350 -11.20 9.78 12.99
CA ALA A 350 -12.39 9.94 13.82
C ALA A 350 -12.14 10.76 15.08
N ARG A 351 -10.94 10.66 15.66
CA ARG A 351 -10.53 11.47 16.82
C ARG A 351 -10.40 12.94 16.45
N GLU A 352 -9.85 13.27 15.27
CA GLU A 352 -9.76 14.64 14.74
C GLU A 352 -11.13 15.22 14.42
N LEU A 353 -12.03 14.45 13.81
CA LEU A 353 -13.40 14.88 13.55
C LEU A 353 -14.19 15.15 14.84
N ARG A 354 -13.71 14.67 15.99
CA ARG A 354 -14.33 14.87 17.30
C ARG A 354 -13.93 16.19 17.94
N ALA A 355 -12.72 16.67 17.65
CA ALA A 355 -12.23 17.95 18.12
C ALA A 355 -12.92 19.10 17.36
#